data_d9a5d51c24955444b96eeb67103d42a0
#
_entry.id   d9a5d51c24955444b96eeb67103d42a0
#
_cell.length_a   1.000
_cell.length_b   1.000
_cell.length_c   1.000
_cell.angle_alpha   90.00
_cell.angle_beta   90.00
_cell.angle_gamma   90.00
#
_symmetry.space_group_name_H-M   'P 1'
#
loop_
_entity.id
_entity.type
_entity.pdbx_description
1 polymer ?
#
loop_
_entity_poly.entity_id
_entity_poly.type
_entity_poly.pdbx_seq_one_letter_code
_entity_poly.pdbx_strand_id
1 'polypeptide(L)'
;MRYMVVERFTRGARPVYERAAAEGRMLPPGVRYVESWVADELDTCFQLLEADDPTLLDEWMERWSDLVAFDDVVPVIASAEAAARALERRR
;
A
#
# COMPACT_ATOMS: atom_id res chain seq x y z
N MET A 1 -11.39 -3.75 -4.28
CA MET A 1 -10.83 -4.29 -3.01
C MET A 1 -9.70 -3.40 -2.53
N ARG A 2 -9.64 -3.14 -1.24
CA ARG A 2 -8.57 -2.34 -0.64
C ARG A 2 -7.48 -3.21 -0.06
N TYR A 3 -6.25 -2.71 -0.17
CA TYR A 3 -5.04 -3.41 0.29
C TYR A 3 -4.18 -2.47 1.11
N MET A 4 -3.75 -2.93 2.29
CA MET A 4 -2.71 -2.25 3.04
C MET A 4 -1.37 -2.82 2.62
N VAL A 5 -0.51 -1.95 2.09
CA VAL A 5 0.82 -2.32 1.61
C VAL A 5 1.85 -1.79 2.60
N VAL A 6 2.71 -2.67 3.08
CA VAL A 6 3.79 -2.30 4.01
C VAL A 6 5.10 -2.25 3.25
N GLU A 7 5.71 -1.08 3.22
CA GLU A 7 6.86 -0.76 2.38
C GLU A 7 8.04 -0.33 3.25
N ARG A 8 9.16 -1.00 3.09
CA ARG A 8 10.39 -0.62 3.78
C ARG A 8 11.32 0.09 2.80
N PHE A 9 11.81 1.26 3.19
CA PHE A 9 12.69 2.07 2.35
C PHE A 9 14.12 1.53 2.44
N THR A 10 14.57 0.82 1.43
CA THR A 10 15.86 0.12 1.45
C THR A 10 17.07 1.04 1.31
N ARG A 11 16.86 2.26 0.81
CA ARG A 11 17.89 3.27 0.63
C ARG A 11 17.54 4.59 1.33
N GLY A 12 16.68 4.50 2.36
CA GLY A 12 16.18 5.67 3.08
C GLY A 12 15.02 6.36 2.38
N ALA A 13 14.44 7.35 3.04
CA ALA A 13 13.26 8.04 2.57
C ALA A 13 13.53 9.01 1.42
N ARG A 14 14.69 9.68 1.43
CA ARG A 14 14.96 10.76 0.48
C ARG A 14 14.78 10.35 -0.98
N PRO A 15 15.40 9.28 -1.49
CA PRO A 15 15.23 8.92 -2.91
C PRO A 15 13.79 8.53 -3.26
N VAL A 16 13.04 7.99 -2.30
CA VAL A 16 11.62 7.68 -2.51
C VAL A 16 10.82 8.96 -2.74
N TYR A 17 10.98 9.93 -1.87
CA TYR A 17 10.26 11.20 -1.99
C TYR A 17 10.72 12.05 -3.16
N GLU A 18 11.99 11.99 -3.53
CA GLU A 18 12.50 12.65 -4.72
C GLU A 18 11.85 12.09 -5.98
N ARG A 19 11.75 10.77 -6.10
CA ARG A 19 11.07 10.15 -7.25
C ARG A 19 9.57 10.47 -7.25
N ALA A 20 8.93 10.40 -6.09
CA ALA A 20 7.51 10.71 -5.97
C ALA A 20 7.21 12.15 -6.37
N ALA A 21 8.08 13.10 -6.02
CA ALA A 21 7.92 14.48 -6.41
C ALA A 21 8.07 14.67 -7.93
N ALA A 22 8.98 13.91 -8.56
CA ALA A 22 9.25 14.02 -9.99
C ALA A 22 8.21 13.27 -10.84
N GLU A 23 7.76 12.10 -10.41
CA GLU A 23 6.97 11.18 -11.23
C GLU A 23 5.64 10.74 -10.59
N GLY A 24 5.33 11.22 -9.40
CA GLY A 24 4.15 10.78 -8.65
C GLY A 24 4.30 9.35 -8.16
N ARG A 25 3.19 8.73 -7.82
CA ARG A 25 3.18 7.36 -7.30
C ARG A 25 3.36 6.29 -8.37
N MET A 26 3.20 6.65 -9.62
CA MET A 26 3.31 5.75 -10.78
C MET A 26 2.31 4.59 -10.71
N LEU A 27 1.10 4.86 -10.23
CA LEU A 27 0.06 3.85 -10.15
C LEU A 27 -0.45 3.51 -11.55
N PRO A 28 -0.58 2.21 -11.88
CA PRO A 28 -1.19 1.82 -13.15
C PRO A 28 -2.70 2.09 -13.14
N PRO A 29 -3.34 2.16 -14.31
CA PRO A 29 -4.80 2.23 -14.38
C PRO A 29 -5.42 1.07 -13.60
N GLY A 30 -6.47 1.34 -12.83
CA GLY A 30 -7.14 0.34 -11.98
C GLY A 30 -6.61 0.28 -10.56
N VAL A 31 -5.58 1.07 -10.23
CA VAL A 31 -5.10 1.22 -8.87
C VAL A 31 -5.26 2.67 -8.43
N ARG A 32 -5.85 2.88 -7.26
CA ARG A 32 -6.15 4.22 -6.72
C ARG A 32 -5.56 4.38 -5.34
N TYR A 33 -4.98 5.53 -5.09
CA TYR A 33 -4.47 5.90 -3.78
C TYR A 33 -5.63 6.28 -2.85
N VAL A 34 -5.63 5.75 -1.64
CA VAL A 34 -6.61 6.12 -0.61
C VAL A 34 -5.96 6.97 0.48
N GLU A 35 -4.95 6.44 1.15
CA GLU A 35 -4.24 7.15 2.22
C GLU A 35 -2.92 6.45 2.51
N SER A 36 -2.00 7.16 3.17
CA SER A 36 -0.75 6.54 3.58
C SER A 36 -0.21 7.19 4.86
N TRP A 37 0.57 6.42 5.58
CA TRP A 37 1.25 6.83 6.80
C TRP A 37 2.68 6.35 6.74
N VAL A 38 3.60 7.13 7.29
CA VAL A 38 5.00 6.76 7.34
C VAL A 38 5.42 6.71 8.80
N ALA A 39 6.17 5.67 9.17
CA ALA A 39 6.71 5.57 10.53
C ALA A 39 7.55 6.80 10.86
N ASP A 40 7.50 7.25 12.11
CA ASP A 40 8.19 8.45 12.57
C ASP A 40 9.69 8.44 12.24
N GLU A 41 10.29 7.25 12.15
CA GLU A 41 11.70 7.09 11.80
C GLU A 41 11.97 7.19 10.29
N LEU A 42 10.95 7.38 9.47
CA LEU A 42 11.04 7.53 8.01
C LEU A 42 11.62 6.31 7.29
N ASP A 43 11.37 5.13 7.81
CA ASP A 43 11.90 3.88 7.25
C ASP A 43 10.83 2.97 6.65
N THR A 44 9.57 3.17 7.04
CA THR A 44 8.47 2.28 6.65
C THR A 44 7.23 3.10 6.29
N CYS A 45 6.60 2.76 5.18
CA CYS A 45 5.34 3.35 4.74
C CYS A 45 4.22 2.31 4.79
N PHE A 46 3.08 2.73 5.30
CA PHE A 46 1.83 1.95 5.31
C PHE A 46 0.89 2.63 4.34
N GLN A 47 0.69 2.04 3.18
CA GLN A 47 -0.08 2.66 2.12
C GLN A 47 -1.36 1.88 1.83
N LEU A 48 -2.48 2.59 1.88
CA LEU A 48 -3.79 2.01 1.58
C LEU A 48 -4.13 2.31 0.13
N LEU A 49 -4.25 1.27 -0.66
CA LEU A 49 -4.58 1.34 -2.08
C LEU A 49 -5.86 0.58 -2.37
N GLU A 50 -6.56 1.02 -3.40
CA GLU A 50 -7.69 0.29 -3.95
C GLU A 50 -7.31 -0.22 -5.34
N ALA A 51 -7.50 -1.51 -5.59
CA ALA A 51 -7.16 -2.12 -6.87
C ALA A 51 -8.34 -2.94 -7.40
N ASP A 52 -8.60 -2.79 -8.70
CA ASP A 52 -9.63 -3.57 -9.39
C ASP A 52 -9.21 -5.03 -9.50
N ASP A 53 -7.90 -5.25 -9.67
CA ASP A 53 -7.29 -6.57 -9.75
C ASP A 53 -5.97 -6.54 -8.96
N PRO A 54 -5.74 -7.48 -8.03
CA PRO A 54 -4.51 -7.49 -7.23
C PRO A 54 -3.23 -7.66 -8.03
N THR A 55 -3.29 -8.23 -9.24
CA THR A 55 -2.11 -8.35 -10.11
C THR A 55 -1.57 -6.98 -10.55
N LEU A 56 -2.41 -5.94 -10.54
CA LEU A 56 -1.98 -4.59 -10.84
C LEU A 56 -1.03 -4.04 -9.76
N LEU A 57 -1.14 -4.54 -8.55
CA LEU A 57 -0.23 -4.17 -7.46
C LEU A 57 1.19 -4.68 -7.73
N ASP A 58 1.31 -5.87 -8.33
CA ASP A 58 2.62 -6.43 -8.69
C ASP A 58 3.34 -5.53 -9.70
N GLU A 59 2.61 -5.01 -10.68
CA GLU A 59 3.14 -4.08 -11.67
C GLU A 59 3.63 -2.80 -11.02
N TRP A 60 2.85 -2.24 -10.11
CA TRP A 60 3.22 -1.03 -9.38
C TRP A 60 4.43 -1.28 -8.46
N MET A 61 4.45 -2.38 -7.73
CA MET A 61 5.55 -2.72 -6.83
C MET A 61 6.87 -2.87 -7.59
N GLU A 62 6.84 -3.42 -8.79
CA GLU A 62 8.03 -3.57 -9.62
C GLU A 62 8.65 -2.22 -9.95
N ARG A 63 7.83 -1.19 -10.18
CA ARG A 63 8.30 0.16 -10.50
C ARG A 63 9.09 0.81 -9.35
N TRP A 64 8.90 0.32 -8.12
CA TRP A 64 9.55 0.86 -6.93
C TRP A 64 10.55 -0.11 -6.30
N SER A 65 10.74 -1.28 -6.88
CA SER A 65 11.53 -2.36 -6.26
C SER A 65 12.99 -2.03 -6.03
N ASP A 66 13.54 -1.05 -6.73
CA ASP A 66 14.93 -0.59 -6.52
C ASP A 66 15.09 0.25 -5.24
N LEU A 67 14.03 0.87 -4.75
CA LEU A 67 14.06 1.75 -3.57
C LEU A 67 13.26 1.21 -2.39
N VAL A 68 12.38 0.25 -2.63
CA VAL A 68 11.41 -0.22 -1.63
C VAL A 68 11.35 -1.74 -1.61
N ALA A 69 11.40 -2.31 -0.40
CA ALA A 69 11.05 -3.71 -0.18
C ALA A 69 9.59 -3.77 0.29
N PHE A 70 8.77 -4.56 -0.38
CA PHE A 70 7.37 -4.72 -0.03
C PHE A 70 7.24 -5.91 0.92
N ASP A 71 7.16 -5.62 2.20
CA ASP A 71 7.16 -6.63 3.25
C ASP A 71 5.81 -7.33 3.40
N ASP A 72 4.71 -6.64 3.09
CA ASP A 72 3.39 -7.23 3.21
C ASP A 72 2.37 -6.52 2.31
N VAL A 73 1.39 -7.27 1.82
CA VAL A 73 0.23 -6.77 1.08
C VAL A 73 -1.00 -7.48 1.64
N VAL A 74 -1.82 -6.75 2.40
CA VAL A 74 -2.93 -7.33 3.14
C VAL A 74 -4.26 -6.79 2.61
N PRO A 75 -5.14 -7.66 2.09
CA PRO A 75 -6.50 -7.21 1.78
C PRO A 75 -7.21 -6.82 3.08
N VAL A 76 -7.83 -5.65 3.07
CA VAL A 76 -8.44 -5.08 4.28
C VAL A 76 -9.87 -4.64 4.03
N ILE A 77 -10.65 -4.65 5.11
CA ILE A 77 -12.00 -4.10 5.15
C ILE A 77 -12.09 -3.15 6.34
N ALA A 78 -13.09 -2.27 6.32
CA ALA A 78 -13.32 -1.38 7.45
C ALA A 78 -13.70 -2.17 8.71
N SER A 79 -13.32 -1.68 9.87
CA SER A 79 -13.61 -2.34 11.14
C SER A 79 -15.10 -2.58 11.36
N ALA A 80 -15.96 -1.67 10.92
CA ALA A 80 -17.42 -1.85 11.02
C ALA A 80 -17.90 -3.05 10.22
N GLU A 81 -17.35 -3.25 9.01
CA GLU A 81 -17.68 -4.41 8.20
C GLU A 81 -17.17 -5.70 8.85
N ALA A 82 -15.95 -5.64 9.38
CA ALA A 82 -15.37 -6.79 10.09
C ALA A 82 -16.21 -7.20 11.31
N ALA A 83 -16.67 -6.21 12.07
CA ALA A 83 -17.54 -6.46 13.21
C ALA A 83 -18.85 -7.13 12.79
N ALA A 84 -19.47 -6.64 11.73
CA ALA A 84 -20.71 -7.24 11.21
C ALA A 84 -20.49 -8.68 10.78
N ARG A 85 -19.42 -8.98 10.07
CA ARG A 85 -19.09 -10.35 9.65
C ARG A 85 -18.79 -11.26 10.83
N ALA A 86 -18.04 -10.77 11.81
CA ALA A 86 -17.67 -11.56 12.99
C ALA A 86 -18.90 -11.91 13.82
N LEU A 87 -19.81 -10.99 14.02
CA LEU A 87 -21.06 -11.24 14.76
C LEU A 87 -22.00 -12.16 14.01
N GLU A 88 -22.07 -12.06 12.70
CA GLU A 88 -22.86 -12.97 11.86
C GLU A 88 -22.36 -14.41 11.97
N ARG A 89 -21.05 -14.62 12.09
CA ARG A 89 -20.42 -15.93 12.18
C ARG A 89 -20.56 -16.59 13.55
N ARG A 90 -21.16 -15.96 14.50
CA ARG A 90 -21.35 -16.52 15.85
C ARG A 90 -22.34 -17.67 15.91
N ARG A 91 -23.10 -17.87 14.88
CA ARG A 91 -24.10 -18.95 14.83
C ARG A 91 -23.47 -20.29 14.51
#